data_40808a82cab175774d5e13d2e1cb13f2
#
_entry.id   40808a82cab175774d5e13d2e1cb13f2
#
_cell.length_a   1.000
_cell.length_b   1.000
_cell.length_c   1.000
_cell.angle_alpha   90.00
_cell.angle_beta   90.00
_cell.angle_gamma   90.00
#
_symmetry.space_group_name_H-M   'P 1'
#
loop_
_entity.id
_entity.type
_entity.pdbx_description
1 polymer ?
#
loop_
_entity_poly.entity_id
_entity_poly.type
_entity_poly.pdbx_seq_one_letter_code
_entity_poly.pdbx_strand_id
1 'polypeptide(L)'
;MYNLNTTPQFKRDANKCKREGKRMELLWEAVRILMREGSLPESYKPHMLHDEFAGCWECHIEDDWLLVWKQNDFKLTLLLTNTGSHKYLFNKKGGSYE
;
A
#
# COMPACT_ATOMS: atom_id res chain seq x y z
N MET A 1 -18.74 2.82 -3.59
CA MET A 1 -17.55 1.98 -3.76
C MET A 1 -16.46 2.75 -4.47
N TYR A 2 -15.22 2.57 -4.05
CA TYR A 2 -14.10 3.29 -4.63
C TYR A 2 -13.63 2.66 -5.93
N ASN A 3 -13.25 3.50 -6.88
CA ASN A 3 -12.63 3.04 -8.12
C ASN A 3 -11.13 2.83 -7.88
N LEU A 4 -10.59 1.77 -8.45
CA LEU A 4 -9.21 1.39 -8.21
C LEU A 4 -8.32 1.67 -9.41
N ASN A 5 -7.20 2.33 -9.14
CA ASN A 5 -6.14 2.53 -10.13
C ASN A 5 -4.82 2.10 -9.51
N THR A 6 -3.85 1.79 -10.35
CA THR A 6 -2.52 1.40 -9.90
C THR A 6 -1.47 2.16 -10.69
N THR A 7 -0.30 2.35 -10.09
CA THR A 7 0.83 2.95 -10.80
C THR A 7 1.68 1.85 -11.41
N PRO A 8 2.50 2.19 -12.41
CA PRO A 8 3.46 1.20 -12.92
C PRO A 8 4.39 0.69 -11.83
N GLN A 9 4.78 1.57 -10.90
CA GLN A 9 5.64 1.13 -9.81
C GLN A 9 4.94 0.10 -8.93
N PHE A 10 3.65 0.32 -8.64
CA PHE A 10 2.92 -0.67 -7.85
C PHE A 10 2.90 -2.02 -8.55
N LYS A 11 2.70 -2.02 -9.86
CA LYS A 11 2.66 -3.29 -10.60
C LYS A 11 4.00 -4.02 -10.51
N ARG A 12 5.10 -3.29 -10.64
CA ARG A 12 6.43 -3.90 -10.49
C ARG A 12 6.62 -4.44 -9.08
N ASP A 13 6.20 -3.67 -8.09
CA ASP A 13 6.32 -4.08 -6.69
C ASP A 13 5.51 -5.35 -6.43
N ALA A 14 4.28 -5.39 -6.94
CA ALA A 14 3.42 -6.54 -6.71
C ALA A 14 4.01 -7.79 -7.37
N ASN A 15 4.57 -7.64 -8.57
CA ASN A 15 5.21 -8.77 -9.23
C ASN A 15 6.42 -9.27 -8.44
N LYS A 16 7.18 -8.35 -7.85
CA LYS A 16 8.30 -8.72 -7.01
C LYS A 16 7.82 -9.51 -5.80
N CYS A 17 6.76 -9.04 -5.16
CA CYS A 17 6.20 -9.75 -4.00
C CYS A 17 5.75 -11.14 -4.39
N LYS A 18 5.11 -11.27 -5.54
CA LYS A 18 4.66 -12.57 -6.01
C LYS A 18 5.83 -13.52 -6.24
N ARG A 19 6.90 -13.02 -6.86
CA ARG A 19 8.08 -13.84 -7.10
C ARG A 19 8.74 -14.28 -5.78
N GLU A 20 8.59 -13.48 -4.74
CA GLU A 20 9.14 -13.80 -3.43
C GLU A 20 8.27 -14.76 -2.65
N GLY A 21 7.16 -15.20 -3.24
CA GLY A 21 6.33 -16.20 -2.60
C GLY A 21 5.30 -15.64 -1.63
N LYS A 22 5.05 -14.34 -1.65
CA LYS A 22 4.08 -13.77 -0.75
C LYS A 22 2.66 -14.19 -1.14
N ARG A 23 1.82 -14.30 -0.14
CA ARG A 23 0.43 -14.72 -0.38
C ARG A 23 -0.37 -13.53 -0.89
N MET A 24 -0.42 -13.40 -2.19
CA MET A 24 -1.02 -12.23 -2.82
C MET A 24 -2.50 -12.06 -2.49
N GLU A 25 -3.20 -13.14 -2.14
CA GLU A 25 -4.60 -13.02 -1.77
C GLU A 25 -4.79 -12.13 -0.54
N LEU A 26 -3.78 -12.04 0.31
CA LEU A 26 -3.87 -11.17 1.49
C LEU A 26 -3.87 -9.70 1.06
N LEU A 27 -3.05 -9.37 0.08
CA LEU A 27 -3.01 -8.02 -0.46
C LEU A 27 -4.35 -7.66 -1.09
N TRP A 28 -4.88 -8.54 -1.91
CA TRP A 28 -6.12 -8.23 -2.60
C TRP A 28 -7.31 -8.20 -1.66
N GLU A 29 -7.26 -8.92 -0.57
CA GLU A 29 -8.30 -8.82 0.44
C GLU A 29 -8.34 -7.41 1.04
N ALA A 30 -7.16 -6.87 1.39
CA ALA A 30 -7.09 -5.52 1.92
C ALA A 30 -7.62 -4.51 0.91
N VAL A 31 -7.26 -4.69 -0.36
CA VAL A 31 -7.71 -3.79 -1.41
C VAL A 31 -9.23 -3.84 -1.55
N ARG A 32 -9.81 -5.04 -1.47
CA ARG A 32 -11.26 -5.16 -1.56
C ARG A 32 -11.97 -4.44 -0.42
N ILE A 33 -11.41 -4.54 0.79
CA ILE A 33 -11.98 -3.84 1.93
C ILE A 33 -11.91 -2.32 1.70
N LEU A 34 -10.77 -1.84 1.23
CA LEU A 34 -10.62 -0.42 0.93
C LEU A 34 -11.62 0.05 -0.11
N MET A 35 -11.81 -0.73 -1.15
CA MET A 35 -12.75 -0.35 -2.21
C MET A 35 -14.18 -0.27 -1.69
N ARG A 36 -14.52 -1.15 -0.78
CA ARG A 36 -15.88 -1.22 -0.27
C ARG A 36 -16.11 -0.20 0.84
N GLU A 37 -15.14 -0.06 1.76
CA GLU A 37 -15.35 0.73 2.97
C GLU A 37 -14.63 2.06 2.97
N GLY A 38 -13.59 2.23 2.17
CA GLY A 38 -12.77 3.44 2.23
C GLY A 38 -11.87 3.49 3.44
N SER A 39 -11.77 2.42 4.19
CA SER A 39 -10.89 2.35 5.36
C SER A 39 -10.63 0.90 5.67
N LEU A 40 -9.64 0.66 6.54
CA LEU A 40 -9.23 -0.69 6.93
C LEU A 40 -9.39 -0.88 8.42
N PRO A 41 -9.63 -2.13 8.87
CA PRO A 41 -9.62 -2.43 10.30
C PRO A 41 -8.28 -2.10 10.94
N GLU A 42 -8.30 -1.84 12.24
CA GLU A 42 -7.10 -1.49 12.98
C GLU A 42 -6.01 -2.56 12.91
N SER A 43 -6.40 -3.80 12.69
CA SER A 43 -5.41 -4.88 12.61
C SER A 43 -4.43 -4.66 11.47
N TYR A 44 -4.80 -3.88 10.44
CA TYR A 44 -3.90 -3.54 9.35
C TYR A 44 -3.02 -2.35 9.68
N LYS A 45 -3.24 -1.70 10.82
CA LYS A 45 -2.47 -0.52 11.27
C LYS A 45 -2.40 0.57 10.21
N PRO A 46 -3.56 1.00 9.67
CA PRO A 46 -3.52 2.04 8.64
C PRO A 46 -3.14 3.39 9.23
N HIS A 47 -2.29 4.12 8.51
CA HIS A 47 -1.89 5.46 8.95
C HIS A 47 -1.35 6.26 7.78
N MET A 48 -1.31 7.58 7.95
CA MET A 48 -0.76 8.47 6.93
C MET A 48 0.74 8.53 7.06
N LEU A 49 1.40 8.67 5.93
CA LEU A 49 2.85 8.78 5.90
C LEU A 49 3.28 10.23 5.84
N HIS A 50 4.55 10.46 6.16
CA HIS A 50 5.15 11.77 6.14
C HIS A 50 6.34 11.77 5.20
N ASP A 51 6.98 12.92 5.06
CA ASP A 51 8.20 13.07 4.26
C ASP A 51 7.95 12.72 2.81
N GLU A 52 8.77 11.86 2.21
CA GLU A 52 8.67 11.62 0.77
C GLU A 52 7.36 10.99 0.36
N PHE A 53 6.69 10.29 1.27
CA PHE A 53 5.40 9.70 0.95
C PHE A 53 4.25 10.49 1.55
N ALA A 54 4.48 11.76 1.87
CA ALA A 54 3.44 12.59 2.46
C ALA A 54 2.19 12.56 1.59
N GLY A 55 1.05 12.45 2.23
CA GLY A 55 -0.21 12.36 1.51
C GLY A 55 -0.63 10.96 1.13
N CYS A 56 0.23 9.98 1.40
CA CYS A 56 -0.12 8.59 1.14
C CYS A 56 -0.50 7.90 2.43
N TRP A 57 -1.33 6.88 2.29
CA TRP A 57 -1.65 5.97 3.38
C TRP A 57 -0.76 4.75 3.30
N GLU A 58 -0.55 4.13 4.44
CA GLU A 58 0.19 2.88 4.52
C GLU A 58 -0.55 1.94 5.45
N CYS A 59 -0.51 0.65 5.13
CA CYS A 59 -1.01 -0.36 6.06
C CYS A 59 -0.08 -1.56 6.02
N HIS A 60 -0.26 -2.46 6.98
CA HIS A 60 0.51 -3.70 7.07
C HIS A 60 -0.35 -4.85 6.56
N ILE A 61 0.07 -5.46 5.45
CA ILE A 61 -0.56 -6.69 4.99
C ILE A 61 -0.10 -7.84 5.86
N GLU A 62 1.21 -7.85 6.16
CA GLU A 62 1.83 -8.72 7.15
C GLU A 62 2.87 -7.89 7.87
N ASP A 63 3.56 -8.47 8.82
CA ASP A 63 4.49 -7.70 9.66
C ASP A 63 5.40 -6.78 8.88
N ASP A 64 6.04 -7.30 7.84
CA ASP A 64 6.96 -6.50 7.07
C ASP A 64 6.55 -6.46 5.61
N TRP A 65 5.27 -6.43 5.36
CA TRP A 65 4.74 -6.32 4.01
C TRP A 65 3.71 -5.22 4.02
N LEU A 66 4.05 -4.10 3.39
CA LEU A 66 3.27 -2.87 3.42
C LEU A 66 2.55 -2.65 2.12
N LEU A 67 1.46 -1.92 2.19
CA LEU A 67 0.76 -1.39 1.03
C LEU A 67 0.67 0.11 1.20
N VAL A 68 1.02 0.86 0.16
CA VAL A 68 0.97 2.31 0.17
C VAL A 68 0.02 2.76 -0.93
N TRP A 69 -0.85 3.72 -0.60
CA TRP A 69 -1.84 4.18 -1.58
C TRP A 69 -2.22 5.62 -1.32
N LYS A 70 -2.78 6.25 -2.35
CA LYS A 70 -3.41 7.56 -2.23
C LYS A 70 -4.90 7.38 -2.34
N GLN A 71 -5.65 8.23 -1.65
CA GLN A 71 -7.08 8.09 -1.57
C GLN A 71 -7.75 9.43 -1.69
N ASN A 72 -8.77 9.51 -2.53
CA ASN A 72 -9.57 10.71 -2.67
C ASN A 72 -11.01 10.35 -2.34
N ASP A 73 -11.46 10.77 -1.15
CA ASP A 73 -12.78 10.42 -0.67
C ASP A 73 -13.89 11.20 -1.37
N PHE A 74 -13.53 12.32 -1.98
CA PHE A 74 -14.45 13.13 -2.72
C PHE A 74 -14.80 12.47 -4.04
N LYS A 75 -13.76 12.01 -4.74
CA LYS A 75 -13.93 11.36 -6.04
C LYS A 75 -14.06 9.85 -5.91
N LEU A 76 -13.97 9.32 -4.72
CA LEU A 76 -14.06 7.89 -4.44
C LEU A 76 -13.05 7.11 -5.29
N THR A 77 -11.78 7.50 -5.22
CA THR A 77 -10.73 6.82 -5.96
C THR A 77 -9.61 6.38 -5.04
N LEU A 78 -9.00 5.24 -5.40
CA LEU A 78 -7.82 4.71 -4.76
C LEU A 78 -6.74 4.56 -5.81
N LEU A 79 -5.52 4.95 -5.47
CA LEU A 79 -4.38 4.76 -6.35
C LEU A 79 -3.32 4.00 -5.59
N LEU A 80 -3.12 2.74 -5.92
CA LEU A 80 -2.10 1.93 -5.27
C LEU A 80 -0.75 2.31 -5.83
N THR A 81 0.16 2.75 -4.98
CA THR A 81 1.43 3.30 -5.45
C THR A 81 2.63 2.39 -5.20
N ASN A 82 2.64 1.65 -4.10
CA ASN A 82 3.78 0.82 -3.76
C ASN A 82 3.35 -0.34 -2.87
N THR A 83 4.14 -1.42 -2.89
CA THR A 83 3.99 -2.48 -1.91
C THR A 83 5.33 -3.19 -1.77
N GLY A 84 5.63 -3.66 -0.56
CA GLY A 84 6.90 -4.33 -0.28
C GLY A 84 7.26 -4.19 1.18
N SER A 85 8.50 -4.58 1.49
CA SER A 85 8.99 -4.50 2.86
C SER A 85 9.36 -3.06 3.21
N HIS A 86 9.54 -2.79 4.50
CA HIS A 86 10.01 -1.48 4.94
C HIS A 86 11.33 -1.13 4.27
N LYS A 87 12.24 -2.07 4.25
CA LYS A 87 13.54 -1.82 3.68
C LYS A 87 13.45 -1.49 2.20
N TYR A 88 12.63 -2.25 1.48
CA TYR A 88 12.48 -2.03 0.05
C TYR A 88 11.88 -0.65 -0.25
N LEU A 89 10.86 -0.25 0.53
CA LEU A 89 10.15 0.99 0.24
C LEU A 89 10.86 2.23 0.74
N PHE A 90 11.52 2.14 1.90
CA PHE A 90 12.00 3.33 2.57
C PHE A 90 13.50 3.44 2.71
N ASN A 91 14.23 2.40 2.41
CA ASN A 91 15.68 2.41 2.60
C ASN A 91 16.43 2.59 1.31
N LYS A 92 15.94 3.43 0.41
CA LYS A 92 16.60 3.65 -0.82
C LYS A 92 17.52 4.79 -0.73
N LYS A 93 18.63 4.72 -1.42
CA LYS A 93 19.56 5.78 -1.50
C LYS A 93 20.00 6.24 -0.15
N GLY A 94 20.04 5.34 0.80
CA GLY A 94 20.44 5.68 2.11
C GLY A 94 19.55 6.69 2.77
N GLY A 95 18.36 6.85 2.28
CA GLY A 95 17.43 7.78 2.82
C GLY A 95 17.01 7.39 4.18
N SER A 96 16.62 8.35 4.92
CA SER A 96 16.17 8.08 6.21
C SER A 96 14.83 7.47 6.14
N TYR A 97 14.39 6.92 7.20
CA TYR A 97 13.19 6.27 7.13
C TYR A 97 12.73 6.03 8.51
N GLU A 98 11.55 6.19 8.81
CA GLU A 98 11.11 6.18 10.10
C GLU A 98 10.66 4.97 10.55
#